data_babd3887feab71e7eaae1533846933ea
#
_entry.id   babd3887feab71e7eaae1533846933ea
#
_cell.length_a   1.000
_cell.length_b   1.000
_cell.length_c   1.000
_cell.angle_alpha   90.00
_cell.angle_beta   90.00
_cell.angle_gamma   90.00
#
_symmetry.space_group_name_H-M   'P 1'
#
loop_
_entity.id
_entity.type
_entity.pdbx_description
1 polymer ?
#
loop_
_entity_poly.entity_id
_entity_poly.type
_entity_poly.pdbx_seq_one_letter_code
_entity_poly.pdbx_strand_id
1 'polypeptide(L)'
;MKNIIFIAPPAAGKGTQSKLVSEEYNIPHISTGDLLRNEVSKGTDMGKHLKEEMDKGALISDEIITKLLKNRLMESDCNEGYILDGYPRNIAQAERYKELLEELNKNLGIVIYLDIDKKLALDRTVNRIVCPNCGTSYNLKVEELKPKKEGICDKCGKDLKTRSDDNEETFLNRFETYIKSTKDLINYYEDKDVLRKIEVTEEKSAQDIFNEIKELID
;
A
#
# COMPACT_ATOMS: atom_id res chain seq x y z
N MET A 1 8.54 -3.15 -19.08
CA MET A 1 8.21 -3.62 -17.71
C MET A 1 7.82 -2.40 -16.89
N LYS A 2 6.61 -2.39 -16.35
CA LYS A 2 6.06 -1.26 -15.55
C LYS A 2 6.12 -1.61 -14.05
N ASN A 3 7.26 -1.32 -13.39
CA ASN A 3 7.38 -1.49 -11.94
C ASN A 3 7.01 -0.18 -11.26
N ILE A 4 6.07 -0.24 -10.31
CA ILE A 4 5.52 0.93 -9.65
C ILE A 4 5.60 0.72 -8.14
N ILE A 5 6.21 1.66 -7.44
CA ILE A 5 6.27 1.67 -5.98
C ILE A 5 5.38 2.80 -5.47
N PHE A 6 4.45 2.48 -4.58
CA PHE A 6 3.67 3.50 -3.90
C PHE A 6 4.22 3.81 -2.51
N ILE A 7 4.58 5.07 -2.29
CA ILE A 7 4.88 5.63 -0.97
C ILE A 7 3.75 6.57 -0.59
N ALA A 8 3.17 6.38 0.57
CA ALA A 8 2.08 7.24 1.05
C ALA A 8 1.87 7.10 2.55
N PRO A 9 1.45 8.19 3.23
CA PRO A 9 0.99 8.10 4.61
C PRO A 9 -0.30 7.27 4.72
N PRO A 10 -0.69 6.89 5.94
CA PRO A 10 -1.98 6.25 6.18
C PRO A 10 -3.13 7.05 5.55
N ALA A 11 -4.10 6.35 4.97
CA ALA A 11 -5.32 6.90 4.35
C ALA A 11 -5.15 7.85 3.15
N ALA A 12 -3.96 7.96 2.55
CA ALA A 12 -3.74 8.72 1.31
C ALA A 12 -4.40 8.09 0.05
N GLY A 13 -5.03 6.93 0.16
CA GLY A 13 -5.67 6.26 -0.97
C GLY A 13 -4.78 5.26 -1.72
N LYS A 14 -3.61 4.93 -1.18
CA LYS A 14 -2.65 4.02 -1.80
C LYS A 14 -3.26 2.72 -2.31
N GLY A 15 -4.01 1.99 -1.47
CA GLY A 15 -4.65 0.73 -1.87
C GLY A 15 -5.72 0.90 -2.97
N THR A 16 -6.41 2.04 -3.01
CA THR A 16 -7.36 2.37 -4.08
C THR A 16 -6.63 2.58 -5.39
N GLN A 17 -5.57 3.38 -5.38
CA GLN A 17 -4.77 3.67 -6.57
C GLN A 17 -4.04 2.42 -7.08
N SER A 18 -3.44 1.63 -6.18
CA SER A 18 -2.81 0.37 -6.55
C SER A 18 -3.77 -0.58 -7.27
N LYS A 19 -5.03 -0.60 -6.85
CA LYS A 19 -6.06 -1.44 -7.48
C LYS A 19 -6.45 -0.93 -8.86
N LEU A 20 -6.70 0.38 -9.01
CA LEU A 20 -7.03 1.00 -10.30
C LEU A 20 -5.90 0.79 -11.31
N VAL A 21 -4.65 1.01 -10.89
CA VAL A 21 -3.47 0.79 -11.73
C VAL A 21 -3.29 -0.68 -12.09
N SER A 22 -3.52 -1.59 -11.15
CA SER A 22 -3.45 -3.03 -11.38
C SER A 22 -4.47 -3.49 -12.43
N GLU A 23 -5.70 -3.00 -12.34
CA GLU A 23 -6.79 -3.32 -13.28
C GLU A 23 -6.51 -2.72 -14.68
N GLU A 24 -6.01 -1.48 -14.77
CA GLU A 24 -5.71 -0.81 -16.05
C GLU A 24 -4.55 -1.43 -16.81
N TYR A 25 -3.44 -1.71 -16.12
CA TYR A 25 -2.23 -2.22 -16.76
C TYR A 25 -2.09 -3.73 -16.71
N ASN A 26 -3.06 -4.43 -16.13
CA ASN A 26 -3.05 -5.89 -15.94
C ASN A 26 -1.75 -6.40 -15.30
N ILE A 27 -1.26 -5.70 -14.28
CA ILE A 27 -0.07 -6.05 -13.50
C ILE A 27 -0.45 -6.35 -12.04
N PRO A 28 0.23 -7.29 -11.36
CA PRO A 28 -0.15 -7.67 -10.00
C PRO A 28 0.13 -6.55 -8.98
N HIS A 29 -0.80 -6.39 -8.03
CA HIS A 29 -0.63 -5.59 -6.83
C HIS A 29 -0.04 -6.45 -5.72
N ILE A 30 1.15 -6.11 -5.25
CA ILE A 30 1.90 -6.81 -4.22
C ILE A 30 1.93 -5.95 -2.96
N SER A 31 1.14 -6.33 -1.97
CA SER A 31 1.15 -5.72 -0.65
C SER A 31 1.97 -6.59 0.31
N THR A 32 2.99 -6.01 0.95
CA THR A 32 3.78 -6.74 1.95
C THR A 32 2.95 -7.20 3.14
N GLY A 33 1.92 -6.43 3.52
CA GLY A 33 0.97 -6.86 4.54
C GLY A 33 0.18 -8.10 4.13
N ASP A 34 -0.21 -8.21 2.86
CA ASP A 34 -0.93 -9.39 2.36
C ASP A 34 0.01 -10.58 2.22
N LEU A 35 1.27 -10.38 1.80
CA LEU A 35 2.27 -11.45 1.79
C LEU A 35 2.44 -12.08 3.18
N LEU A 36 2.56 -11.25 4.22
CA LEU A 36 2.66 -11.73 5.60
C LEU A 36 1.41 -12.48 6.06
N ARG A 37 0.22 -11.92 5.81
CA ARG A 37 -1.06 -12.58 6.15
C ARG A 37 -1.24 -13.91 5.42
N ASN A 38 -0.86 -13.95 4.15
CA ASN A 38 -0.91 -15.19 3.37
C ASN A 38 0.05 -16.25 3.92
N GLU A 39 1.27 -15.87 4.33
CA GLU A 39 2.20 -16.81 4.95
C GLU A 39 1.68 -17.35 6.29
N VAL A 40 1.08 -16.47 7.12
CA VAL A 40 0.39 -16.88 8.35
C VAL A 40 -0.72 -17.90 8.07
N SER A 41 -1.52 -17.68 7.02
CA SER A 41 -2.63 -18.57 6.66
C SER A 41 -2.22 -19.98 6.24
N LYS A 42 -0.96 -20.17 5.79
CA LYS A 42 -0.43 -21.48 5.41
C LYS A 42 -0.20 -22.41 6.62
N GLY A 43 -0.18 -21.86 7.84
CA GLY A 43 0.04 -22.64 9.07
C GLY A 43 1.42 -23.28 9.20
N THR A 44 2.39 -22.88 8.39
CA THR A 44 3.80 -23.29 8.49
C THR A 44 4.41 -22.81 9.80
N ASP A 45 5.56 -23.36 10.20
CA ASP A 45 6.25 -22.88 11.41
C ASP A 45 6.67 -21.41 11.28
N MET A 46 7.05 -20.97 10.08
CA MET A 46 7.26 -19.55 9.78
C MET A 46 5.96 -18.76 9.94
N GLY A 47 4.84 -19.25 9.41
CA GLY A 47 3.53 -18.61 9.55
C GLY A 47 3.07 -18.47 11.01
N LYS A 48 3.31 -19.49 11.85
CA LYS A 48 3.02 -19.41 13.29
C LYS A 48 3.87 -18.36 13.98
N HIS A 49 5.19 -18.36 13.72
CA HIS A 49 6.11 -17.35 14.27
C HIS A 49 5.69 -15.93 13.83
N LEU A 50 5.40 -15.72 12.55
CA LEU A 50 4.93 -14.44 12.04
C LEU A 50 3.64 -13.98 12.72
N LYS A 51 2.70 -14.90 12.96
CA LYS A 51 1.46 -14.59 13.67
C LYS A 51 1.73 -14.09 15.08
N GLU A 52 2.60 -14.76 15.83
CA GLU A 52 2.97 -14.35 17.18
C GLU A 52 3.59 -12.94 17.23
N GLU A 53 4.47 -12.63 16.29
CA GLU A 53 5.09 -11.31 16.19
C GLU A 53 4.08 -10.23 15.77
N MET A 54 3.22 -10.53 14.81
CA MET A 54 2.16 -9.62 14.38
C MET A 54 1.14 -9.34 15.49
N ASP A 55 0.75 -10.37 16.26
CA ASP A 55 -0.20 -10.25 17.37
C ASP A 55 0.38 -9.40 18.53
N LYS A 56 1.71 -9.40 18.71
CA LYS A 56 2.43 -8.54 19.65
C LYS A 56 2.65 -7.12 19.12
N GLY A 57 2.31 -6.86 17.85
CA GLY A 57 2.63 -5.60 17.18
C GLY A 57 4.13 -5.39 16.92
N ALA A 58 4.92 -6.46 16.96
CA ALA A 58 6.34 -6.41 16.72
C ALA A 58 6.66 -6.14 15.25
N LEU A 59 7.83 -5.56 14.98
CA LEU A 59 8.34 -5.38 13.63
C LEU A 59 8.85 -6.72 13.09
N ILE A 60 8.28 -7.14 11.98
CA ILE A 60 8.78 -8.31 11.25
C ILE A 60 10.15 -7.98 10.66
N SER A 61 11.08 -8.92 10.74
CA SER A 61 12.44 -8.69 10.23
C SER A 61 12.44 -8.43 8.73
N ASP A 62 13.29 -7.50 8.30
CA ASP A 62 13.44 -7.14 6.89
C ASP A 62 13.85 -8.34 6.03
N GLU A 63 14.57 -9.32 6.61
CA GLU A 63 15.00 -10.54 5.93
C GLU A 63 13.81 -11.41 5.53
N ILE A 64 12.85 -11.59 6.44
CA ILE A 64 11.63 -12.36 6.15
C ILE A 64 10.82 -11.65 5.07
N ILE A 65 10.64 -10.34 5.19
CA ILE A 65 9.90 -9.54 4.20
C ILE A 65 10.57 -9.65 2.83
N THR A 66 11.89 -9.47 2.76
CA THR A 66 12.66 -9.56 1.52
C THR A 66 12.57 -10.94 0.89
N LYS A 67 12.63 -12.02 1.70
CA LYS A 67 12.48 -13.39 1.21
C LYS A 67 11.09 -13.65 0.62
N LEU A 68 10.02 -13.22 1.29
CA LEU A 68 8.66 -13.35 0.78
C LEU A 68 8.47 -12.54 -0.50
N LEU A 69 9.00 -11.31 -0.53
CA LEU A 69 8.95 -10.46 -1.71
C LEU A 69 9.71 -11.07 -2.88
N LYS A 70 10.92 -11.59 -2.65
CA LYS A 70 11.70 -12.30 -3.68
C LYS A 70 10.90 -13.41 -4.33
N ASN A 71 10.33 -14.31 -3.53
CA ASN A 71 9.53 -15.42 -4.03
C ASN A 71 8.35 -14.92 -4.88
N ARG A 72 7.66 -13.86 -4.44
CA ARG A 72 6.53 -13.27 -5.17
C ARG A 72 6.95 -12.61 -6.49
N LEU A 73 8.08 -11.92 -6.52
CA LEU A 73 8.62 -11.26 -7.73
C LEU A 73 9.13 -12.23 -8.79
N MET A 74 9.38 -13.48 -8.41
CA MET A 74 9.78 -14.54 -9.33
C MET A 74 8.58 -15.23 -10.03
N GLU A 75 7.35 -14.97 -9.60
CA GLU A 75 6.16 -15.49 -10.25
C GLU A 75 5.97 -14.86 -11.65
N SER A 76 5.45 -15.63 -12.57
CA SER A 76 5.37 -15.28 -14.00
C SER A 76 4.53 -14.04 -14.30
N ASP A 77 3.52 -13.75 -13.47
CA ASP A 77 2.68 -12.57 -13.59
C ASP A 77 3.41 -11.24 -13.29
N CYS A 78 4.60 -11.31 -12.65
CA CYS A 78 5.48 -10.18 -12.40
C CYS A 78 6.47 -9.88 -13.53
N ASN A 79 6.38 -10.57 -14.67
CA ASN A 79 7.32 -10.38 -15.77
C ASN A 79 7.08 -9.07 -16.52
N GLU A 80 5.84 -8.66 -16.71
CA GLU A 80 5.49 -7.40 -17.41
C GLU A 80 5.52 -6.18 -16.50
N GLY A 81 5.60 -6.39 -15.17
CA GLY A 81 5.64 -5.36 -14.15
C GLY A 81 4.81 -5.73 -12.94
N TYR A 82 4.81 -4.87 -11.94
CA TYR A 82 4.05 -5.05 -10.70
C TYR A 82 3.91 -3.72 -9.96
N ILE A 83 2.98 -3.69 -9.03
CA ILE A 83 2.80 -2.60 -8.08
C ILE A 83 3.26 -3.08 -6.71
N LEU A 84 4.18 -2.35 -6.07
CA LEU A 84 4.66 -2.65 -4.73
C LEU A 84 4.05 -1.67 -3.73
N ASP A 85 3.33 -2.21 -2.76
CA ASP A 85 2.63 -1.47 -1.72
C ASP A 85 3.14 -1.84 -0.33
N GLY A 86 3.56 -0.81 0.43
CA GLY A 86 4.02 -0.96 1.81
C GLY A 86 5.47 -1.40 1.97
N TYR A 87 6.26 -1.37 0.91
CA TYR A 87 7.69 -1.61 0.89
C TYR A 87 8.32 -0.86 -0.29
N PRO A 88 9.54 -0.25 -0.13
CA PRO A 88 10.24 -0.07 1.13
C PRO A 88 9.62 1.01 2.04
N ARG A 89 9.95 0.99 3.34
CA ARG A 89 9.48 1.98 4.32
C ARG A 89 10.62 2.84 4.90
N ASN A 90 11.85 2.44 4.65
CA ASN A 90 13.07 3.15 5.08
C ASN A 90 14.20 2.90 4.08
N ILE A 91 15.32 3.63 4.24
CA ILE A 91 16.48 3.52 3.34
C ILE A 91 17.08 2.11 3.35
N ALA A 92 17.20 1.46 4.50
CA ALA A 92 17.78 0.12 4.59
C ALA A 92 16.98 -0.89 3.74
N GLN A 93 15.65 -0.80 3.77
CA GLN A 93 14.79 -1.60 2.91
C GLN A 93 14.92 -1.22 1.43
N ALA A 94 15.12 0.07 1.11
CA ALA A 94 15.31 0.52 -0.27
C ALA A 94 16.62 -0.03 -0.87
N GLU A 95 17.69 -0.05 -0.10
CA GLU A 95 18.97 -0.64 -0.54
C GLU A 95 18.85 -2.16 -0.72
N ARG A 96 18.23 -2.88 0.22
CA ARG A 96 17.93 -4.32 0.08
C ARG A 96 17.06 -4.62 -1.14
N TYR A 97 16.10 -3.74 -1.43
CA TYR A 97 15.26 -3.87 -2.61
C TYR A 97 16.05 -3.67 -3.90
N LYS A 98 16.96 -2.71 -3.92
CA LYS A 98 17.89 -2.50 -5.04
C LYS A 98 18.72 -3.75 -5.30
N GLU A 99 19.35 -4.33 -4.25
CA GLU A 99 20.11 -5.59 -4.37
C GLU A 99 19.24 -6.73 -4.91
N LEU A 100 18.00 -6.84 -4.42
CA LEU A 100 17.05 -7.85 -4.90
C LEU A 100 16.71 -7.65 -6.38
N LEU A 101 16.53 -6.42 -6.84
CA LEU A 101 16.26 -6.13 -8.25
C LEU A 101 17.44 -6.48 -9.14
N GLU A 102 18.68 -6.20 -8.70
CA GLU A 102 19.91 -6.59 -9.40
C GLU A 102 19.98 -8.13 -9.53
N GLU A 103 19.74 -8.86 -8.43
CA GLU A 103 19.71 -10.33 -8.43
C GLU A 103 18.68 -10.91 -9.41
N LEU A 104 17.49 -10.28 -9.48
CA LEU A 104 16.39 -10.72 -10.35
C LEU A 104 16.46 -10.14 -11.77
N ASN A 105 17.48 -9.35 -12.07
CA ASN A 105 17.63 -8.63 -13.34
C ASN A 105 16.37 -7.80 -13.71
N LYS A 106 15.81 -7.11 -12.71
CA LYS A 106 14.65 -6.22 -12.83
C LYS A 106 15.08 -4.76 -12.60
N ASN A 107 14.36 -3.81 -13.21
CA ASN A 107 14.57 -2.39 -12.96
C ASN A 107 13.71 -1.87 -11.80
N LEU A 108 14.10 -0.72 -11.24
CA LEU A 108 13.39 -0.07 -10.13
C LEU A 108 11.99 0.43 -10.56
N GLY A 109 11.88 0.96 -11.77
CA GLY A 109 10.65 1.59 -12.26
C GLY A 109 10.42 2.98 -11.69
N ILE A 110 9.15 3.34 -11.48
CA ILE A 110 8.71 4.65 -10.98
C ILE A 110 8.26 4.55 -9.52
N VAL A 111 8.59 5.58 -8.74
CA VAL A 111 8.13 5.72 -7.35
C VAL A 111 7.09 6.83 -7.30
N ILE A 112 5.86 6.51 -6.93
CA ILE A 112 4.76 7.46 -6.81
C ILE A 112 4.53 7.77 -5.34
N TYR A 113 4.72 9.03 -4.98
CA TYR A 113 4.46 9.54 -3.64
C TYR A 113 3.12 10.25 -3.60
N LEU A 114 2.16 9.67 -2.89
CA LEU A 114 0.87 10.32 -2.62
C LEU A 114 1.02 11.17 -1.36
N ASP A 115 1.07 12.48 -1.52
CA ASP A 115 1.17 13.44 -0.44
C ASP A 115 -0.22 13.93 -0.01
N ILE A 116 -0.56 13.76 1.25
CA ILE A 116 -1.86 14.14 1.82
C ILE A 116 -1.66 14.92 3.12
N ASP A 117 -2.48 15.94 3.32
CA ASP A 117 -2.53 16.65 4.58
C ASP A 117 -2.94 15.75 5.76
N LYS A 118 -2.30 15.95 6.91
CA LYS A 118 -2.54 15.13 8.12
C LYS A 118 -4.00 15.14 8.56
N LYS A 119 -4.67 16.30 8.49
CA LYS A 119 -6.07 16.45 8.93
C LYS A 119 -7.00 15.71 8.00
N LEU A 120 -6.79 15.83 6.68
CA LEU A 120 -7.55 15.08 5.68
C LEU A 120 -7.34 13.57 5.83
N ALA A 121 -6.11 13.13 6.08
CA ALA A 121 -5.78 11.72 6.29
C ALA A 121 -6.43 11.16 7.56
N LEU A 122 -6.46 11.92 8.65
CA LEU A 122 -7.17 11.55 9.88
C LEU A 122 -8.66 11.40 9.61
N ASP A 123 -9.27 12.42 8.98
CA ASP A 123 -10.70 12.40 8.67
C ASP A 123 -11.08 11.19 7.80
N ARG A 124 -10.27 10.89 6.79
CA ARG A 124 -10.46 9.69 5.96
C ARG A 124 -10.31 8.39 6.75
N THR A 125 -9.43 8.35 7.76
CA THR A 125 -9.20 7.15 8.57
C THR A 125 -10.41 6.84 9.46
N VAL A 126 -10.88 7.82 10.23
CA VAL A 126 -11.95 7.60 11.22
C VAL A 126 -13.32 7.35 10.59
N ASN A 127 -13.49 7.76 9.33
CA ASN A 127 -14.73 7.55 8.56
C ASN A 127 -14.63 6.37 7.57
N ARG A 128 -13.54 5.58 7.63
CA ARG A 128 -13.35 4.43 6.77
C ARG A 128 -14.11 3.21 7.26
N ILE A 129 -14.78 2.54 6.33
CA ILE A 129 -15.34 1.21 6.52
C ILE A 129 -14.87 0.30 5.38
N VAL A 130 -14.68 -0.98 5.67
CA VAL A 130 -14.13 -1.94 4.71
C VAL A 130 -14.95 -3.21 4.66
N CYS A 131 -14.98 -3.84 3.50
CA CYS A 131 -15.51 -5.18 3.36
C CYS A 131 -14.44 -6.22 3.74
N PRO A 132 -14.62 -7.02 4.80
CA PRO A 132 -13.64 -8.03 5.19
C PRO A 132 -13.52 -9.18 4.18
N ASN A 133 -14.51 -9.34 3.30
CA ASN A 133 -14.54 -10.43 2.32
C ASN A 133 -13.78 -10.10 1.03
N CYS A 134 -13.93 -8.88 0.47
CA CYS A 134 -13.33 -8.52 -0.81
C CYS A 134 -12.35 -7.33 -0.72
N GLY A 135 -12.08 -6.82 0.48
CA GLY A 135 -11.14 -5.73 0.71
C GLY A 135 -11.59 -4.35 0.20
N THR A 136 -12.79 -4.22 -0.39
CA THR A 136 -13.29 -2.93 -0.88
C THR A 136 -13.43 -1.96 0.29
N SER A 137 -12.89 -0.75 0.12
CA SER A 137 -12.91 0.32 1.11
C SER A 137 -13.91 1.39 0.72
N TYR A 138 -14.64 1.91 1.70
CA TYR A 138 -15.63 2.99 1.59
C TYR A 138 -15.29 4.09 2.59
N ASN A 139 -15.87 5.27 2.40
CA ASN A 139 -15.76 6.39 3.32
C ASN A 139 -17.13 6.99 3.57
N LEU A 140 -17.52 7.16 4.84
CA LEU A 140 -18.85 7.62 5.21
C LEU A 140 -19.06 9.13 5.00
N LYS A 141 -17.99 9.91 4.83
CA LYS A 141 -18.04 11.35 4.61
C LYS A 141 -17.94 11.74 3.14
N VAL A 142 -17.24 10.95 2.33
CA VAL A 142 -17.05 11.24 0.91
C VAL A 142 -18.19 10.61 0.13
N GLU A 143 -19.08 11.43 -0.45
CA GLU A 143 -20.33 10.97 -1.09
C GLU A 143 -20.09 9.88 -2.14
N GLU A 144 -19.08 10.05 -2.97
CA GLU A 144 -18.71 9.13 -4.04
C GLU A 144 -18.15 7.78 -3.53
N LEU A 145 -17.72 7.76 -2.27
CA LEU A 145 -17.14 6.57 -1.61
C LEU A 145 -18.08 5.94 -0.59
N LYS A 146 -19.30 6.43 -0.47
CA LYS A 146 -20.32 5.80 0.37
C LYS A 146 -20.83 4.51 -0.28
N PRO A 147 -21.15 3.48 0.52
CA PRO A 147 -21.85 2.32 -0.02
C PRO A 147 -23.28 2.72 -0.42
N LYS A 148 -23.77 2.18 -1.53
CA LYS A 148 -25.14 2.42 -2.03
C LYS A 148 -26.20 2.01 -1.02
N LYS A 149 -25.92 0.97 -0.24
CA LYS A 149 -26.74 0.52 0.88
C LYS A 149 -25.89 0.53 2.14
N GLU A 150 -26.37 1.23 3.17
CA GLU A 150 -25.67 1.35 4.44
C GLU A 150 -25.27 -0.03 5.00
N GLY A 151 -24.01 -0.16 5.41
CA GLY A 151 -23.44 -1.37 6.00
C GLY A 151 -23.20 -2.53 5.04
N ILE A 152 -23.52 -2.42 3.74
CA ILE A 152 -23.42 -3.51 2.76
C ILE A 152 -22.40 -3.15 1.66
N CYS A 153 -21.54 -4.08 1.33
CA CYS A 153 -20.57 -3.94 0.26
C CYS A 153 -21.24 -4.01 -1.12
N ASP A 154 -21.09 -2.96 -1.95
CA ASP A 154 -21.65 -2.91 -3.30
C ASP A 154 -21.06 -3.97 -4.24
N LYS A 155 -19.80 -4.42 -3.96
CA LYS A 155 -19.11 -5.38 -4.81
C LYS A 155 -19.50 -6.83 -4.56
N CYS A 156 -19.69 -7.22 -3.30
CA CYS A 156 -19.92 -8.64 -2.95
C CYS A 156 -21.11 -8.90 -2.03
N GLY A 157 -21.87 -7.86 -1.65
CA GLY A 157 -23.08 -7.97 -0.83
C GLY A 157 -22.86 -8.39 0.64
N LYS A 158 -21.60 -8.39 1.12
CA LYS A 158 -21.28 -8.74 2.51
C LYS A 158 -21.24 -7.50 3.40
N ASP A 159 -21.37 -7.72 4.71
CA ASP A 159 -21.35 -6.64 5.71
C ASP A 159 -20.02 -5.89 5.71
N LEU A 160 -20.13 -4.57 5.85
CA LEU A 160 -18.99 -3.67 6.02
C LEU A 160 -18.64 -3.55 7.51
N LYS A 161 -17.35 -3.35 7.80
CA LYS A 161 -16.86 -3.19 9.17
C LYS A 161 -15.83 -2.07 9.25
N THR A 162 -15.81 -1.36 10.38
CA THR A 162 -14.70 -0.49 10.73
C THR A 162 -13.50 -1.36 11.14
N ARG A 163 -12.30 -0.99 10.75
CA ARG A 163 -11.09 -1.66 11.23
C ARG A 163 -10.81 -1.29 12.68
N SER A 164 -10.30 -2.21 13.47
CA SER A 164 -9.96 -1.97 14.87
C SER A 164 -8.87 -0.90 15.08
N ASP A 165 -8.04 -0.69 14.05
CA ASP A 165 -6.95 0.30 14.02
C ASP A 165 -7.34 1.65 13.37
N ASP A 166 -8.60 1.83 12.97
CA ASP A 166 -9.12 3.06 12.39
C ASP A 166 -9.69 4.00 13.48
N ASN A 167 -8.84 4.42 14.40
CA ASN A 167 -9.12 5.41 15.43
C ASN A 167 -8.02 6.49 15.46
N GLU A 168 -8.32 7.62 16.06
CA GLU A 168 -7.43 8.80 16.08
C GLU A 168 -6.07 8.50 16.71
N GLU A 169 -6.04 7.84 17.86
CA GLU A 169 -4.79 7.53 18.59
C GLU A 169 -3.86 6.67 17.73
N THR A 170 -4.39 5.58 17.19
CA THR A 170 -3.62 4.66 16.33
C THR A 170 -3.17 5.36 15.05
N PHE A 171 -4.02 6.21 14.47
CA PHE A 171 -3.67 7.01 13.29
C PHE A 171 -2.50 7.93 13.58
N LEU A 172 -2.54 8.71 14.68
CA LEU A 172 -1.49 9.67 15.04
C LEU A 172 -0.14 8.95 15.23
N ASN A 173 -0.12 7.84 15.94
CA ASN A 173 1.09 7.03 16.12
C ASN A 173 1.65 6.51 14.79
N ARG A 174 0.80 6.02 13.89
CA ARG A 174 1.21 5.54 12.57
C ARG A 174 1.70 6.67 11.66
N PHE A 175 1.05 7.82 11.72
CA PHE A 175 1.42 8.99 10.93
C PHE A 175 2.78 9.55 11.36
N GLU A 176 3.04 9.66 12.67
CA GLU A 176 4.34 10.06 13.20
C GLU A 176 5.45 9.08 12.83
N THR A 177 5.19 7.79 12.95
CA THR A 177 6.13 6.75 12.54
C THR A 177 6.45 6.87 11.05
N TYR A 178 5.43 7.10 10.22
CA TYR A 178 5.58 7.31 8.79
C TYR A 178 6.48 8.53 8.52
N ILE A 179 6.19 9.69 9.09
CA ILE A 179 6.99 10.91 8.88
C ILE A 179 8.46 10.68 9.24
N LYS A 180 8.73 10.04 10.39
CA LYS A 180 10.10 9.77 10.86
C LYS A 180 10.88 8.82 9.93
N SER A 181 10.23 7.80 9.38
CA SER A 181 10.89 6.77 8.57
C SER A 181 10.92 7.10 7.08
N THR A 182 9.96 7.88 6.58
CA THR A 182 9.71 7.99 5.13
C THR A 182 10.30 9.27 4.53
N LYS A 183 10.57 10.31 5.34
CA LYS A 183 11.16 11.55 4.84
C LYS A 183 12.49 11.30 4.10
N ASP A 184 13.38 10.54 4.73
CA ASP A 184 14.69 10.22 4.15
C ASP A 184 14.54 9.31 2.92
N LEU A 185 13.54 8.45 2.91
CA LEU A 185 13.24 7.60 1.76
C LEU A 185 12.73 8.40 0.56
N ILE A 186 11.94 9.45 0.78
CA ILE A 186 11.49 10.37 -0.27
C ILE A 186 12.70 11.04 -0.91
N ASN A 187 13.57 11.67 -0.11
CA ASN A 187 14.81 12.30 -0.59
C ASN A 187 15.69 11.30 -1.36
N TYR A 188 15.83 10.07 -0.85
CA TYR A 188 16.59 9.00 -1.51
C TYR A 188 16.12 8.70 -2.94
N TYR A 189 14.80 8.72 -3.18
CA TYR A 189 14.24 8.47 -4.50
C TYR A 189 14.16 9.74 -5.37
N GLU A 190 14.06 10.94 -4.76
CA GLU A 190 14.20 12.22 -5.45
C GLU A 190 15.60 12.35 -6.06
N ASP A 191 16.65 12.07 -5.28
CA ASP A 191 18.06 12.11 -5.74
C ASP A 191 18.34 11.16 -6.91
N LYS A 192 17.53 10.13 -7.08
CA LYS A 192 17.60 9.17 -8.19
C LYS A 192 16.73 9.55 -9.40
N ASP A 193 16.01 10.66 -9.33
CA ASP A 193 15.05 11.13 -10.36
C ASP A 193 13.95 10.12 -10.74
N VAL A 194 13.60 9.24 -9.83
CA VAL A 194 12.54 8.23 -10.05
C VAL A 194 11.26 8.51 -9.27
N LEU A 195 11.27 9.50 -8.37
CA LEU A 195 10.10 9.87 -7.56
C LEU A 195 9.22 10.86 -8.32
N ARG A 196 7.92 10.61 -8.27
CA ARG A 196 6.88 11.52 -8.75
C ARG A 196 5.87 11.76 -7.65
N LYS A 197 5.67 13.02 -7.29
CA LYS A 197 4.76 13.45 -6.23
C LYS A 197 3.39 13.80 -6.81
N ILE A 198 2.34 13.30 -6.16
CA ILE A 198 0.94 13.66 -6.44
C ILE A 198 0.30 14.16 -5.16
N GLU A 199 -0.26 15.36 -5.20
CA GLU A 199 -0.99 15.93 -4.07
C GLU A 199 -2.41 15.37 -4.01
N VAL A 200 -2.78 14.86 -2.83
CA VAL A 200 -4.12 14.33 -2.54
C VAL A 200 -4.88 15.36 -1.74
N THR A 201 -5.85 16.01 -2.37
CA THR A 201 -6.69 17.05 -1.77
C THR A 201 -8.14 16.59 -1.59
N GLU A 202 -8.97 17.42 -0.97
CA GLU A 202 -10.41 17.14 -0.82
C GLU A 202 -11.16 17.25 -2.17
N GLU A 203 -10.67 18.10 -3.08
CA GLU A 203 -11.30 18.36 -4.38
C GLU A 203 -11.01 17.26 -5.41
N LYS A 204 -9.94 16.48 -5.20
CA LYS A 204 -9.56 15.41 -6.11
C LYS A 204 -10.28 14.09 -5.77
N SER A 205 -11.06 13.61 -6.71
CA SER A 205 -11.63 12.26 -6.65
C SER A 205 -10.53 11.17 -6.79
N ALA A 206 -10.87 9.94 -6.49
CA ALA A 206 -9.97 8.81 -6.74
C ALA A 206 -9.61 8.67 -8.23
N GLN A 207 -10.54 9.04 -9.13
CA GLN A 207 -10.32 9.00 -10.56
C GLN A 207 -9.38 10.10 -11.05
N ASP A 208 -9.46 11.32 -10.49
CA ASP A 208 -8.54 12.41 -10.84
C ASP A 208 -7.10 12.03 -10.47
N ILE A 209 -6.89 11.51 -9.27
CA ILE A 209 -5.57 11.02 -8.83
C ILE A 209 -5.09 9.88 -9.75
N PHE A 210 -5.98 8.98 -10.13
CA PHE A 210 -5.63 7.90 -11.06
C PHE A 210 -5.23 8.41 -12.43
N ASN A 211 -5.91 9.42 -12.96
CA ASN A 211 -5.55 10.04 -14.25
C ASN A 211 -4.17 10.69 -14.20
N GLU A 212 -3.85 11.42 -13.12
CA GLU A 212 -2.49 11.97 -12.90
C GLU A 212 -1.44 10.85 -12.84
N ILE A 213 -1.75 9.72 -12.19
CA ILE A 213 -0.85 8.55 -12.14
C ILE A 213 -0.62 7.99 -13.54
N LYS A 214 -1.65 7.88 -14.36
CA LYS A 214 -1.53 7.40 -15.77
C LYS A 214 -0.59 8.28 -16.58
N GLU A 215 -0.73 9.59 -16.51
CA GLU A 215 0.14 10.54 -17.22
C GLU A 215 1.62 10.39 -16.85
N LEU A 216 1.92 9.87 -15.64
CA LEU A 216 3.29 9.63 -15.18
C LEU A 216 3.83 8.26 -15.62
N ILE A 217 2.95 7.29 -15.93
CA ILE A 217 3.32 5.91 -16.29
C ILE A 217 3.40 5.72 -17.80
N ASP A 218 2.57 6.40 -18.58
CA ASP A 218 2.46 6.32 -20.05
C ASP A 218 3.51 7.16 -20.76
#